data_0259a83ef2611e1aec6969e1b9bdf363
#
_entry.id   0259a83ef2611e1aec6969e1b9bdf363
#
_cell.length_a   1.000
_cell.length_b   1.000
_cell.length_c   1.000
_cell.angle_alpha   90.00
_cell.angle_beta   90.00
_cell.angle_gamma   90.00
#
_symmetry.space_group_name_H-M   'P 1'
#
loop_
_entity.id
_entity.type
_entity.pdbx_description
1 polymer ?
#
loop_
_entity_poly.entity_id
_entity_poly.type
_entity_poly.pdbx_seq_one_letter_code
_entity_poly.pdbx_strand_id
1 'polypeptide(L)'
;MSEKNKKNTPDTPEDQKAEINESIFSSRKELIRQREEETARQEAEIARKYEQQEKEKREAYEKKLLEEKKELMRLKQGLINEEESTVHEEEEEEIKLSFGSKISNFFYHNKWWLGIGVFFTLLGVYLIYDLLSTPRPDVEILMLCDNNTVGTSAYLGDYFTDFAEDFNGNGKVLASVNYIPYSDDEYSNYTNGVTGKLSAFLSGAQAVIIIGNKKTAEELLIPEETLADLSSLYPDDPHVKNWFYYLKGTKFAEKIGVPESSITDDMFLAIRKPIALANDSKEEMQKTYDKDFPVFDRIIKSLSAGE
;
A
#
# COMPACT_ATOMS: atom_id res chain seq x y z
N MET A 1 -26.82 29.64 -91.29
CA MET A 1 -28.06 29.28 -90.60
C MET A 1 -27.71 28.75 -89.23
N SER A 2 -28.22 29.42 -88.33
CA SER A 2 -28.65 29.20 -86.99
C SER A 2 -27.66 29.67 -85.92
N GLU A 3 -27.97 30.86 -85.37
CA GLU A 3 -27.49 31.47 -84.18
C GLU A 3 -27.82 30.64 -82.91
N LYS A 4 -26.89 30.55 -81.97
CA LYS A 4 -27.20 30.15 -80.59
C LYS A 4 -26.82 31.24 -79.63
N ASN A 5 -27.88 31.83 -79.13
CA ASN A 5 -27.92 32.74 -77.98
C ASN A 5 -27.07 32.26 -76.77
N LYS A 6 -26.15 33.10 -76.27
CA LYS A 6 -25.59 33.02 -74.94
C LYS A 6 -26.57 33.71 -73.95
N LYS A 7 -27.17 32.90 -73.05
CA LYS A 7 -27.89 33.41 -71.89
C LYS A 7 -26.86 33.83 -70.83
N ASN A 8 -26.88 35.09 -70.49
CA ASN A 8 -26.28 35.60 -69.24
C ASN A 8 -27.07 35.06 -68.04
N THR A 9 -26.37 34.41 -67.14
CA THR A 9 -26.86 34.03 -65.83
C THR A 9 -26.46 35.15 -64.86
N PRO A 10 -27.35 35.71 -64.02
CA PRO A 10 -26.97 36.73 -63.09
C PRO A 10 -26.25 36.15 -61.88
N ASP A 11 -25.29 36.93 -61.38
CA ASP A 11 -24.52 36.69 -60.18
C ASP A 11 -25.43 36.35 -58.98
N THR A 12 -25.09 35.32 -58.27
CA THR A 12 -25.83 34.81 -57.12
C THR A 12 -25.52 35.70 -55.88
N PRO A 13 -26.51 36.07 -55.09
CA PRO A 13 -26.32 36.92 -53.90
C PRO A 13 -25.48 36.27 -52.77
N GLU A 14 -25.05 35.05 -52.92
CA GLU A 14 -24.28 34.30 -51.87
C GLU A 14 -22.82 34.75 -51.76
N ASP A 15 -22.16 35.09 -52.88
CA ASP A 15 -20.75 35.49 -52.85
C ASP A 15 -20.55 36.87 -52.19
N GLN A 16 -21.50 37.80 -52.35
CA GLN A 16 -21.44 39.11 -51.66
C GLN A 16 -21.69 39.00 -50.16
N LYS A 17 -22.49 38.02 -49.70
CA LYS A 17 -22.69 37.76 -48.27
C LYS A 17 -21.50 37.15 -47.58
N ALA A 18 -20.74 36.32 -48.27
CA ALA A 18 -19.52 35.70 -47.74
C ALA A 18 -18.40 36.75 -47.52
N GLU A 19 -18.16 37.63 -48.48
CA GLU A 19 -17.16 38.69 -48.39
C GLU A 19 -17.50 39.72 -47.28
N ILE A 20 -18.79 40.10 -47.11
CA ILE A 20 -19.24 41.02 -46.04
C ILE A 20 -19.05 40.35 -44.66
N ASN A 21 -19.34 39.07 -44.52
CA ASN A 21 -19.17 38.36 -43.26
C ASN A 21 -17.67 38.23 -42.88
N GLU A 22 -16.77 37.89 -43.79
CA GLU A 22 -15.32 37.83 -43.52
C GLU A 22 -14.75 39.22 -43.12
N SER A 23 -15.19 40.29 -43.78
CA SER A 23 -14.80 41.67 -43.41
C SER A 23 -15.29 42.06 -42.00
N ILE A 24 -16.52 41.70 -41.61
CA ILE A 24 -17.07 41.98 -40.27
C ILE A 24 -16.32 41.18 -39.19
N PHE A 25 -16.00 39.92 -39.44
CA PHE A 25 -15.26 39.10 -38.50
C PHE A 25 -13.81 39.58 -38.31
N SER A 26 -13.13 40.01 -39.36
CA SER A 26 -11.78 40.56 -39.27
C SER A 26 -11.75 41.88 -38.50
N SER A 27 -12.72 42.80 -38.77
CA SER A 27 -12.85 44.05 -38.02
C SER A 27 -13.18 43.86 -36.55
N ARG A 28 -14.02 42.86 -36.23
CA ARG A 28 -14.36 42.53 -34.85
C ARG A 28 -13.15 41.96 -34.09
N LYS A 29 -12.35 41.10 -34.73
CA LYS A 29 -11.12 40.54 -34.18
C LYS A 29 -10.08 41.62 -33.88
N GLU A 30 -9.95 42.59 -34.77
CA GLU A 30 -9.05 43.72 -34.59
C GLU A 30 -9.49 44.60 -33.41
N LEU A 31 -10.78 44.84 -33.24
CA LEU A 31 -11.36 45.64 -32.16
C LEU A 31 -11.21 44.93 -30.78
N ILE A 32 -11.30 43.59 -30.76
CA ILE A 32 -11.05 42.79 -29.55
C ILE A 32 -9.57 42.90 -29.19
N ARG A 33 -8.65 42.73 -30.14
CA ARG A 33 -7.22 42.88 -29.91
C ARG A 33 -6.83 44.24 -29.38
N GLN A 34 -7.38 45.32 -29.95
CA GLN A 34 -7.13 46.67 -29.45
C GLN A 34 -7.62 46.89 -28.02
N ARG A 35 -8.78 46.33 -27.66
CA ARG A 35 -9.29 46.40 -26.27
C ARG A 35 -8.38 45.60 -25.30
N GLU A 36 -7.94 44.43 -25.70
CA GLU A 36 -7.02 43.61 -24.90
C GLU A 36 -5.69 44.34 -24.68
N GLU A 37 -5.14 44.99 -25.71
CA GLU A 37 -3.93 45.81 -25.60
C GLU A 37 -4.12 47.01 -24.70
N GLU A 38 -5.27 47.72 -24.79
CA GLU A 38 -5.60 48.84 -23.91
C GLU A 38 -5.78 48.41 -22.45
N THR A 39 -6.48 47.32 -22.20
CA THR A 39 -6.63 46.76 -20.83
C THR A 39 -5.32 46.33 -20.24
N ALA A 40 -4.46 45.62 -21.00
CA ALA A 40 -3.13 45.22 -20.57
C ALA A 40 -2.20 46.44 -20.25
N ARG A 41 -2.32 47.55 -21.03
CA ARG A 41 -1.60 48.80 -20.74
C ARG A 41 -2.08 49.42 -19.44
N GLN A 42 -3.41 49.47 -19.22
CA GLN A 42 -3.99 50.04 -18.01
C GLN A 42 -3.61 49.22 -16.77
N GLU A 43 -3.67 47.90 -16.87
CA GLU A 43 -3.25 47.00 -15.79
C GLU A 43 -1.76 47.16 -15.46
N ALA A 44 -0.92 47.27 -16.47
CA ALA A 44 0.52 47.49 -16.29
C ALA A 44 0.81 48.87 -15.65
N GLU A 45 0.05 49.90 -16.00
CA GLU A 45 0.19 51.23 -15.38
C GLU A 45 -0.25 51.24 -13.92
N ILE A 46 -1.38 50.57 -13.62
CA ILE A 46 -1.85 50.40 -12.25
C ILE A 46 -0.85 49.59 -11.41
N ALA A 47 -0.33 48.51 -11.94
CA ALA A 47 0.69 47.69 -11.26
C ALA A 47 1.96 48.50 -10.93
N ARG A 48 2.45 49.33 -11.88
CA ARG A 48 3.60 50.19 -11.64
C ARG A 48 3.32 51.24 -10.56
N LYS A 49 2.10 51.84 -10.52
CA LYS A 49 1.73 52.79 -9.48
C LYS A 49 1.68 52.15 -8.11
N TYR A 50 1.15 50.92 -8.01
CA TYR A 50 1.15 50.14 -6.75
C TYR A 50 2.57 49.82 -6.30
N GLU A 51 3.41 49.34 -7.18
CA GLU A 51 4.78 49.03 -6.89
C GLU A 51 5.58 50.25 -6.40
N GLN A 52 5.37 51.41 -7.04
CA GLN A 52 6.00 52.67 -6.60
C GLN A 52 5.50 53.09 -5.21
N GLN A 53 4.20 53.03 -4.95
CA GLN A 53 3.65 53.35 -3.64
C GLN A 53 4.13 52.43 -2.54
N GLU A 54 4.24 51.14 -2.85
CA GLU A 54 4.80 50.16 -1.89
C GLU A 54 6.26 50.41 -1.59
N LYS A 55 7.02 50.73 -2.60
CA LYS A 55 8.42 51.11 -2.46
C LYS A 55 8.62 52.38 -1.61
N GLU A 56 7.82 53.42 -1.89
CA GLU A 56 7.88 54.65 -1.10
C GLU A 56 7.46 54.39 0.38
N LYS A 57 6.46 53.56 0.60
CA LYS A 57 6.05 53.19 1.98
C LYS A 57 7.16 52.43 2.69
N ARG A 58 7.84 51.51 2.02
CA ARG A 58 8.95 50.74 2.61
C ARG A 58 10.13 51.66 2.92
N GLU A 59 10.49 52.53 2.00
CA GLU A 59 11.59 53.51 2.21
C GLU A 59 11.28 54.47 3.36
N ALA A 60 10.03 54.96 3.45
CA ALA A 60 9.57 55.79 4.57
C ALA A 60 9.61 55.05 5.91
N TYR A 61 9.17 53.79 5.91
CA TYR A 61 9.21 52.95 7.13
C TYR A 61 10.67 52.64 7.56
N GLU A 62 11.56 52.28 6.63
CA GLU A 62 12.97 52.02 6.92
C GLU A 62 13.67 53.27 7.45
N LYS A 63 13.36 54.44 6.86
CA LYS A 63 13.91 55.71 7.34
C LYS A 63 13.47 56.03 8.75
N LYS A 64 12.17 55.83 9.07
CA LYS A 64 11.62 56.02 10.41
C LYS A 64 12.29 55.07 11.45
N LEU A 65 12.42 53.79 11.08
CA LEU A 65 13.07 52.77 11.93
C LEU A 65 14.54 53.11 12.19
N LEU A 66 15.22 53.67 11.21
CA LEU A 66 16.62 54.08 11.30
C LEU A 66 16.79 55.33 12.19
N GLU A 67 15.82 56.25 12.13
CA GLU A 67 15.77 57.42 13.02
C GLU A 67 15.50 56.99 14.46
N GLU A 68 14.52 56.16 14.72
CA GLU A 68 14.22 55.60 16.04
C GLU A 68 15.40 54.81 16.63
N LYS A 69 16.06 54.01 15.79
CA LYS A 69 17.31 53.31 16.22
C LYS A 69 18.43 54.24 16.59
N LYS A 70 18.63 55.34 15.84
CA LYS A 70 19.64 56.35 16.16
C LYS A 70 19.30 57.10 17.47
N GLU A 71 18.04 57.41 17.68
CA GLU A 71 17.55 58.05 18.91
C GLU A 71 17.76 57.18 20.10
N LEU A 72 17.38 55.88 20.04
CA LEU A 72 17.64 54.87 21.06
C LEU A 72 19.12 54.72 21.40
N MET A 73 20.01 54.77 20.36
CA MET A 73 21.44 54.71 20.57
C MET A 73 21.96 55.96 21.32
N ARG A 74 21.44 57.16 20.99
CA ARG A 74 21.79 58.41 21.68
C ARG A 74 21.35 58.42 23.13
N LEU A 75 20.13 57.88 23.38
CA LEU A 75 19.58 57.68 24.72
C LEU A 75 20.46 56.73 25.56
N LYS A 76 20.82 55.58 25.02
CA LYS A 76 21.74 54.60 25.66
C LYS A 76 23.15 55.12 25.91
N GLN A 77 23.59 56.10 25.12
CA GLN A 77 24.90 56.77 25.29
C GLN A 77 24.84 57.96 26.22
N GLY A 78 23.65 58.29 26.77
CA GLY A 78 23.44 59.40 27.70
C GLY A 78 23.58 60.77 26.99
N LEU A 79 23.42 60.85 25.68
CA LEU A 79 23.53 62.08 24.88
C LEU A 79 22.24 62.90 24.85
N ILE A 80 21.12 62.28 25.15
CA ILE A 80 19.76 62.86 25.31
C ILE A 80 19.12 62.29 26.57
N ASN A 81 18.27 63.10 27.23
CA ASN A 81 17.49 62.64 28.37
C ASN A 81 16.21 61.93 27.94
N GLU A 82 15.69 61.05 28.77
CA GLU A 82 14.42 60.30 28.49
C GLU A 82 13.22 61.24 28.22
N GLU A 83 13.21 62.44 28.83
CA GLU A 83 12.16 63.43 28.61
C GLU A 83 12.22 64.12 27.25
N GLU A 84 13.35 64.07 26.55
CA GLU A 84 13.55 64.65 25.21
C GLU A 84 13.43 63.61 24.09
N SER A 85 13.29 62.34 24.45
CA SER A 85 13.14 61.23 23.49
C SER A 85 11.68 61.08 23.04
N THR A 86 11.48 60.96 21.73
CA THR A 86 10.17 60.63 21.18
C THR A 86 9.88 59.11 21.22
N VAL A 87 10.89 58.32 21.54
CA VAL A 87 10.82 56.89 21.71
C VAL A 87 10.66 56.57 23.18
N HIS A 88 9.42 56.40 23.64
CA HIS A 88 9.18 55.82 24.93
C HIS A 88 9.36 54.31 24.81
N GLU A 89 10.24 53.73 25.61
CA GLU A 89 10.29 52.30 25.81
C GLU A 89 8.96 51.95 26.47
N GLU A 90 8.00 51.41 25.72
CA GLU A 90 6.79 50.83 26.31
C GLU A 90 7.28 49.71 27.22
N GLU A 91 7.20 49.93 28.55
CA GLU A 91 7.34 48.84 29.50
C GLU A 91 6.27 47.81 29.08
N GLU A 92 6.74 46.69 28.47
CA GLU A 92 5.87 45.54 28.23
C GLU A 92 5.29 45.15 29.58
N GLU A 93 4.08 45.60 29.88
CA GLU A 93 3.34 45.09 31.04
C GLU A 93 3.32 43.56 30.88
N GLU A 94 4.07 42.86 31.75
CA GLU A 94 4.01 41.41 31.81
C GLU A 94 2.55 41.02 32.10
N ILE A 95 1.80 40.82 31.03
CA ILE A 95 0.43 40.32 31.05
C ILE A 95 0.52 38.92 31.68
N LYS A 96 0.30 38.82 33.00
CA LYS A 96 0.22 37.55 33.70
C LYS A 96 -0.97 36.78 33.17
N LEU A 97 -0.77 36.08 32.07
CA LEU A 97 -1.77 35.22 31.45
C LEU A 97 -2.25 34.21 32.52
N SER A 98 -3.55 34.13 32.70
CA SER A 98 -4.20 33.08 33.49
C SER A 98 -3.76 31.71 32.96
N PHE A 99 -3.70 30.69 33.81
CA PHE A 99 -3.34 29.32 33.40
C PHE A 99 -4.16 28.84 32.20
N GLY A 100 -5.48 29.13 32.19
CA GLY A 100 -6.35 28.82 31.04
C GLY A 100 -5.95 29.55 29.75
N SER A 101 -5.52 30.81 29.83
CA SER A 101 -5.05 31.60 28.68
C SER A 101 -3.72 31.07 28.14
N LYS A 102 -2.82 30.60 29.03
CA LYS A 102 -1.55 29.96 28.61
C LYS A 102 -1.81 28.67 27.83
N ILE A 103 -2.74 27.82 28.29
CA ILE A 103 -3.15 26.60 27.63
C ILE A 103 -3.79 26.92 26.25
N SER A 104 -4.74 27.85 26.22
CA SER A 104 -5.41 28.26 24.98
C SER A 104 -4.40 28.78 23.94
N ASN A 105 -3.44 29.62 24.38
CA ASN A 105 -2.40 30.15 23.52
C ASN A 105 -1.46 29.06 23.00
N PHE A 106 -1.08 28.10 23.87
CA PHE A 106 -0.29 26.93 23.48
C PHE A 106 -1.00 26.12 22.37
N PHE A 107 -2.30 25.80 22.54
CA PHE A 107 -3.08 25.07 21.55
C PHE A 107 -3.26 25.88 20.25
N TYR A 108 -3.44 27.16 20.32
CA TYR A 108 -3.59 28.04 19.17
C TYR A 108 -2.30 28.09 18.32
N HIS A 109 -1.14 28.30 18.97
CA HIS A 109 0.14 28.40 18.26
C HIS A 109 0.68 27.05 17.80
N ASN A 110 0.37 25.96 18.52
CA ASN A 110 0.89 24.64 18.23
C ASN A 110 -0.13 23.70 17.56
N LYS A 111 -1.27 24.22 17.07
CA LYS A 111 -2.37 23.41 16.51
C LYS A 111 -1.91 22.39 15.46
N TRP A 112 -0.97 22.77 14.60
CA TRP A 112 -0.43 21.86 13.57
C TRP A 112 0.43 20.75 14.15
N TRP A 113 1.31 21.10 15.09
CA TRP A 113 2.14 20.10 15.80
C TRP A 113 1.32 19.18 16.67
N LEU A 114 0.29 19.70 17.31
CA LEU A 114 -0.65 18.89 18.09
C LEU A 114 -1.45 17.95 17.18
N GLY A 115 -1.93 18.46 16.04
CA GLY A 115 -2.61 17.63 15.04
C GLY A 115 -1.73 16.49 14.54
N ILE A 116 -0.48 16.78 14.20
CA ILE A 116 0.52 15.78 13.80
C ILE A 116 0.79 14.79 14.93
N GLY A 117 0.97 15.28 16.16
CA GLY A 117 1.19 14.44 17.34
C GLY A 117 0.04 13.47 17.62
N VAL A 118 -1.20 13.96 17.57
CA VAL A 118 -2.40 13.12 17.71
C VAL A 118 -2.49 12.10 16.59
N PHE A 119 -2.23 12.51 15.35
CA PHE A 119 -2.23 11.59 14.20
C PHE A 119 -1.24 10.44 14.38
N PHE A 120 0.03 10.74 14.73
CA PHE A 120 1.03 9.68 14.93
C PHE A 120 0.74 8.83 16.17
N THR A 121 0.14 9.39 17.21
CA THR A 121 -0.29 8.62 18.38
C THR A 121 -1.39 7.63 18.00
N LEU A 122 -2.41 8.07 17.27
CA LEU A 122 -3.49 7.18 16.79
C LEU A 122 -2.97 6.13 15.85
N LEU A 123 -2.08 6.50 14.92
CA LEU A 123 -1.42 5.56 14.02
C LEU A 123 -0.60 4.53 14.79
N GLY A 124 0.17 4.96 15.80
CA GLY A 124 0.94 4.06 16.67
C GLY A 124 0.05 3.09 17.44
N VAL A 125 -1.03 3.58 18.04
CA VAL A 125 -2.03 2.73 18.73
C VAL A 125 -2.66 1.73 17.74
N TYR A 126 -3.03 2.19 16.57
CA TYR A 126 -3.57 1.31 15.52
C TYR A 126 -2.58 0.22 15.12
N LEU A 127 -1.31 0.56 14.85
CA LEU A 127 -0.28 -0.41 14.48
C LEU A 127 0.01 -1.42 15.59
N ILE A 128 0.04 -0.96 16.86
CA ILE A 128 0.21 -1.84 18.00
C ILE A 128 -1.01 -2.77 18.15
N TYR A 129 -2.21 -2.23 18.00
CA TYR A 129 -3.43 -3.03 18.02
C TYR A 129 -3.45 -4.07 16.90
N ASP A 130 -3.11 -3.69 15.67
CA ASP A 130 -3.00 -4.58 14.53
C ASP A 130 -1.96 -5.69 14.78
N LEU A 131 -0.76 -5.32 15.26
CA LEU A 131 0.30 -6.27 15.60
C LEU A 131 -0.11 -7.30 16.66
N LEU A 132 -0.88 -6.88 17.67
CA LEU A 132 -1.34 -7.74 18.76
C LEU A 132 -2.60 -8.54 18.38
N SER A 133 -3.43 -8.01 17.48
CA SER A 133 -4.71 -8.61 17.08
C SER A 133 -4.57 -9.56 15.92
N THR A 134 -3.54 -9.40 15.07
CA THR A 134 -3.31 -10.28 13.91
C THR A 134 -2.95 -11.68 14.40
N PRO A 135 -3.76 -12.70 14.08
CA PRO A 135 -3.46 -14.07 14.45
C PRO A 135 -2.15 -14.51 13.78
N ARG A 136 -1.21 -14.98 14.59
CA ARG A 136 0.02 -15.62 14.07
C ARG A 136 -0.17 -17.11 14.14
N PRO A 137 -0.13 -17.82 12.99
CA PRO A 137 -0.27 -19.25 13.01
C PRO A 137 0.93 -19.91 13.68
N ASP A 138 0.65 -20.99 14.39
CA ASP A 138 1.67 -21.84 15.00
C ASP A 138 2.29 -22.78 13.98
N VAL A 139 1.46 -23.24 13.04
CA VAL A 139 1.84 -24.10 11.93
C VAL A 139 1.32 -23.53 10.62
N GLU A 140 2.19 -23.46 9.63
CA GLU A 140 1.81 -23.08 8.27
C GLU A 140 1.89 -24.29 7.33
N ILE A 141 0.80 -24.52 6.62
CA ILE A 141 0.69 -25.61 5.63
C ILE A 141 0.52 -24.98 4.26
N LEU A 142 1.27 -25.45 3.31
CA LEU A 142 1.23 -24.98 1.94
C LEU A 142 0.45 -25.96 1.07
N MET A 143 -0.66 -25.55 0.51
CA MET A 143 -1.44 -26.35 -0.42
C MET A 143 -1.19 -25.89 -1.85
N LEU A 144 -0.52 -26.74 -2.62
CA LEU A 144 -0.06 -26.50 -4.00
C LEU A 144 -0.80 -27.41 -4.99
N CYS A 145 -2.03 -27.17 -5.26
CA CYS A 145 -2.77 -27.90 -6.29
C CYS A 145 -4.02 -27.11 -6.70
N ASP A 146 -4.45 -27.26 -7.94
CA ASP A 146 -5.69 -26.67 -8.43
C ASP A 146 -6.90 -27.51 -8.02
N ASN A 147 -7.23 -27.45 -6.72
CA ASN A 147 -8.40 -28.11 -6.14
C ASN A 147 -9.18 -27.15 -5.23
N ASN A 148 -10.03 -26.38 -5.86
CA ASN A 148 -10.81 -25.35 -5.19
C ASN A 148 -11.72 -25.91 -4.09
N THR A 149 -12.29 -27.10 -4.29
CA THR A 149 -13.21 -27.72 -3.31
C THR A 149 -12.48 -28.03 -2.00
N VAL A 150 -11.27 -28.55 -2.08
CA VAL A 150 -10.44 -28.83 -0.90
C VAL A 150 -9.83 -27.53 -0.35
N GLY A 151 -9.22 -26.70 -1.21
CA GLY A 151 -8.48 -25.52 -0.79
C GLY A 151 -9.32 -24.40 -0.17
N THR A 152 -10.63 -24.37 -0.46
CA THR A 152 -11.58 -23.42 0.13
C THR A 152 -12.50 -24.02 1.18
N SER A 153 -12.27 -25.27 1.61
CA SER A 153 -13.05 -25.86 2.70
C SER A 153 -12.88 -25.06 4.00
N ALA A 154 -14.00 -24.71 4.61
CA ALA A 154 -14.02 -23.99 5.88
C ALA A 154 -13.39 -24.79 7.04
N TYR A 155 -13.39 -26.12 6.93
CA TYR A 155 -12.88 -27.01 7.98
C TYR A 155 -11.41 -27.41 7.78
N LEU A 156 -10.78 -27.01 6.66
CA LEU A 156 -9.41 -27.42 6.36
C LEU A 156 -8.41 -26.88 7.38
N GLY A 157 -8.53 -25.61 7.74
CA GLY A 157 -7.69 -24.97 8.76
C GLY A 157 -7.94 -25.56 10.16
N ASP A 158 -9.21 -25.73 10.52
CA ASP A 158 -9.60 -26.28 11.82
C ASP A 158 -9.07 -27.72 12.00
N TYR A 159 -9.17 -28.55 10.95
CA TYR A 159 -8.64 -29.92 10.97
C TYR A 159 -7.15 -29.95 11.36
N PHE A 160 -6.33 -29.08 10.77
CA PHE A 160 -4.91 -29.05 11.10
C PHE A 160 -4.62 -28.38 12.45
N THR A 161 -5.47 -27.46 12.87
CA THR A 161 -5.37 -26.82 14.18
C THR A 161 -5.54 -27.82 15.32
N ASP A 162 -6.36 -28.87 15.15
CA ASP A 162 -6.55 -29.93 16.15
C ASP A 162 -5.26 -30.72 16.47
N PHE A 163 -4.25 -30.68 15.58
CA PHE A 163 -2.96 -31.33 15.76
C PHE A 163 -1.84 -30.38 16.18
N ALA A 164 -2.07 -29.07 16.11
CA ALA A 164 -1.09 -28.05 16.47
C ALA A 164 -1.05 -27.82 18.00
N GLU A 165 -0.03 -27.09 18.44
CA GLU A 165 0.12 -26.62 19.81
C GLU A 165 0.46 -25.11 19.77
N ASP A 166 0.26 -24.40 20.90
CA ASP A 166 0.62 -22.97 21.01
C ASP A 166 2.15 -22.82 21.04
N PHE A 167 2.79 -22.88 19.86
CA PHE A 167 4.25 -22.75 19.75
C PHE A 167 4.72 -21.31 19.89
N ASN A 168 3.86 -20.33 19.61
CA ASN A 168 4.21 -18.91 19.66
C ASN A 168 3.88 -18.26 21.00
N GLY A 169 3.23 -18.97 21.93
CA GLY A 169 2.92 -18.52 23.30
C GLY A 169 1.87 -17.40 23.39
N ASN A 170 1.03 -17.25 22.34
CA ASN A 170 0.01 -16.20 22.31
C ASN A 170 -1.33 -16.60 22.97
N GLY A 171 -1.43 -17.84 23.50
CA GLY A 171 -2.62 -18.40 24.14
C GLY A 171 -3.69 -18.86 23.16
N LYS A 172 -3.39 -18.93 21.87
CA LYS A 172 -4.27 -19.42 20.83
C LYS A 172 -3.52 -20.43 19.94
N VAL A 173 -4.14 -21.56 19.66
CA VAL A 173 -3.60 -22.53 18.71
C VAL A 173 -4.22 -22.26 17.35
N LEU A 174 -3.38 -22.12 16.31
CA LEU A 174 -3.84 -21.86 14.96
C LEU A 174 -2.92 -22.51 13.93
N ALA A 175 -3.48 -23.34 13.06
CA ALA A 175 -2.83 -23.74 11.83
C ALA A 175 -3.41 -22.95 10.63
N SER A 176 -2.55 -22.44 9.79
CA SER A 176 -2.93 -21.71 8.57
C SER A 176 -2.65 -22.54 7.34
N VAL A 177 -3.61 -22.71 6.46
CA VAL A 177 -3.42 -23.36 5.17
C VAL A 177 -3.36 -22.29 4.08
N ASN A 178 -2.17 -22.15 3.50
CA ASN A 178 -1.92 -21.23 2.40
C ASN A 178 -2.21 -21.91 1.07
N TYR A 179 -3.43 -21.72 0.59
CA TYR A 179 -3.88 -22.30 -0.67
C TYR A 179 -3.38 -21.51 -1.88
N ILE A 180 -2.60 -22.17 -2.74
CA ILE A 180 -2.11 -21.64 -4.01
C ILE A 180 -2.59 -22.57 -5.13
N PRO A 181 -3.59 -22.14 -5.94
CA PRO A 181 -4.15 -22.95 -7.02
C PRO A 181 -3.18 -23.03 -8.20
N TYR A 182 -2.23 -23.95 -8.12
CA TYR A 182 -1.28 -24.19 -9.21
C TYR A 182 -1.93 -25.12 -10.26
N SER A 183 -2.23 -24.57 -11.43
CA SER A 183 -2.96 -25.22 -12.51
C SER A 183 -2.09 -25.47 -13.74
N ASP A 184 -2.65 -26.20 -14.73
CA ASP A 184 -2.02 -26.41 -16.06
C ASP A 184 -2.04 -25.14 -16.93
N ASP A 185 -2.86 -24.16 -16.57
CA ASP A 185 -2.98 -22.92 -17.30
C ASP A 185 -1.96 -21.88 -16.78
N GLU A 186 -0.85 -21.76 -17.48
CA GLU A 186 0.21 -20.78 -17.23
C GLU A 186 -0.32 -19.32 -17.15
N TYR A 187 -1.30 -18.98 -18.00
CA TYR A 187 -1.90 -17.65 -18.00
C TYR A 187 -2.69 -17.41 -16.71
N SER A 188 -3.42 -18.41 -16.25
CA SER A 188 -4.14 -18.37 -14.98
C SER A 188 -3.17 -18.24 -13.80
N ASN A 189 -2.09 -19.01 -13.80
CA ASN A 189 -1.04 -18.92 -12.78
C ASN A 189 -0.43 -17.52 -12.71
N TYR A 190 -0.15 -16.92 -13.86
CA TYR A 190 0.38 -15.55 -13.93
C TYR A 190 -0.61 -14.50 -13.45
N THR A 191 -1.86 -14.52 -13.97
CA THR A 191 -2.87 -13.50 -13.63
C THR A 191 -3.32 -13.55 -12.17
N ASN A 192 -3.32 -14.73 -11.56
CA ASN A 192 -3.67 -14.93 -10.15
C ASN A 192 -2.46 -14.72 -9.19
N GLY A 193 -1.31 -14.32 -9.72
CA GLY A 193 -0.11 -14.08 -8.92
C GLY A 193 0.47 -15.33 -8.26
N VAL A 194 0.17 -16.51 -8.81
CA VAL A 194 0.60 -17.81 -8.28
C VAL A 194 2.10 -17.89 -8.20
N THR A 195 2.82 -17.50 -9.26
CA THR A 195 4.29 -17.52 -9.30
C THR A 195 4.94 -16.71 -8.16
N GLY A 196 4.40 -15.51 -7.87
CA GLY A 196 4.91 -14.68 -6.78
C GLY A 196 4.69 -15.31 -5.40
N LYS A 197 3.50 -15.89 -5.18
CA LYS A 197 3.17 -16.60 -3.94
C LYS A 197 4.04 -17.84 -3.76
N LEU A 198 4.20 -18.65 -4.82
CA LEU A 198 5.07 -19.82 -4.82
C LEU A 198 6.51 -19.47 -4.44
N SER A 199 7.06 -18.42 -5.11
CA SER A 199 8.42 -17.96 -4.82
C SER A 199 8.56 -17.55 -3.35
N ALA A 200 7.59 -16.82 -2.78
CA ALA A 200 7.63 -16.39 -1.40
C ALA A 200 7.65 -17.59 -0.42
N PHE A 201 6.74 -18.56 -0.60
CA PHE A 201 6.64 -19.70 0.30
C PHE A 201 7.75 -20.73 0.11
N LEU A 202 8.16 -21.02 -1.12
CA LEU A 202 9.19 -22.04 -1.37
C LEU A 202 10.59 -21.55 -1.06
N SER A 203 10.85 -20.24 -1.12
CA SER A 203 12.14 -19.64 -0.75
C SER A 203 12.33 -19.44 0.76
N GLY A 204 11.28 -19.59 1.56
CA GLY A 204 11.28 -19.42 3.01
C GLY A 204 11.03 -20.73 3.78
N ALA A 205 11.37 -20.72 5.07
CA ALA A 205 11.26 -21.83 6.00
C ALA A 205 9.91 -21.90 6.74
N GLN A 206 8.93 -21.02 6.43
CA GLN A 206 7.69 -20.87 7.19
C GLN A 206 6.76 -22.08 7.09
N ALA A 207 6.63 -22.65 5.89
CA ALA A 207 5.77 -23.80 5.63
C ALA A 207 6.58 -25.03 5.24
N VAL A 208 6.68 -25.98 6.15
CA VAL A 208 7.38 -27.25 5.89
C VAL A 208 6.42 -28.36 5.51
N ILE A 209 5.13 -28.29 5.91
CA ILE A 209 4.09 -29.25 5.56
C ILE A 209 3.45 -28.82 4.24
N ILE A 210 3.38 -29.74 3.28
CA ILE A 210 2.87 -29.48 1.94
C ILE A 210 1.75 -30.45 1.60
N ILE A 211 0.65 -29.93 1.08
CA ILE A 211 -0.37 -30.67 0.33
C ILE A 211 -0.14 -30.39 -1.15
N GLY A 212 0.00 -31.43 -1.95
CA GLY A 212 0.24 -31.29 -3.38
C GLY A 212 -0.40 -32.39 -4.20
N ASN A 213 -0.11 -32.39 -5.47
CA ASN A 213 -0.47 -33.45 -6.40
C ASN A 213 0.75 -33.83 -7.26
N LYS A 214 0.59 -34.82 -8.12
CA LYS A 214 1.70 -35.30 -8.98
C LYS A 214 2.35 -34.16 -9.77
N LYS A 215 1.54 -33.23 -10.33
CA LYS A 215 2.06 -32.10 -11.09
C LYS A 215 2.98 -31.23 -10.24
N THR A 216 2.55 -30.86 -9.04
CA THR A 216 3.36 -30.01 -8.15
C THR A 216 4.63 -30.70 -7.69
N ALA A 217 4.59 -32.02 -7.53
CA ALA A 217 5.77 -32.81 -7.22
C ALA A 217 6.82 -32.79 -8.34
N GLU A 218 6.36 -32.96 -9.59
CA GLU A 218 7.22 -33.02 -10.77
C GLU A 218 7.78 -31.65 -11.19
N GLU A 219 6.98 -30.60 -11.08
CA GLU A 219 7.34 -29.27 -11.60
C GLU A 219 7.94 -28.32 -10.55
N LEU A 220 7.59 -28.47 -9.27
CA LEU A 220 7.93 -27.48 -8.25
C LEU A 220 8.82 -28.00 -7.12
N LEU A 221 8.70 -29.27 -6.72
CA LEU A 221 9.25 -29.72 -5.44
C LEU A 221 10.58 -30.44 -5.52
N ILE A 222 10.94 -31.07 -6.65
CA ILE A 222 12.13 -31.96 -6.74
C ILE A 222 12.22 -32.86 -5.50
N PRO A 223 11.31 -33.85 -5.36
CA PRO A 223 11.11 -34.58 -4.07
C PRO A 223 12.36 -35.14 -3.42
N GLU A 224 13.23 -35.70 -4.22
CA GLU A 224 14.52 -36.32 -3.74
C GLU A 224 15.39 -35.32 -3.00
N GLU A 225 15.36 -34.04 -3.41
CA GLU A 225 16.24 -33.03 -2.85
C GLU A 225 15.55 -32.23 -1.71
N THR A 226 14.22 -32.06 -1.77
CA THR A 226 13.53 -31.14 -0.89
C THR A 226 12.59 -31.77 0.14
N LEU A 227 12.16 -33.02 -0.06
CA LEU A 227 11.23 -33.71 0.84
C LEU A 227 11.89 -34.75 1.70
N ALA A 228 11.33 -35.04 2.88
CA ALA A 228 11.73 -36.13 3.72
C ALA A 228 11.24 -37.46 3.13
N ASP A 229 12.02 -38.52 3.25
CA ASP A 229 11.64 -39.87 2.83
C ASP A 229 10.67 -40.48 3.85
N LEU A 230 9.38 -40.46 3.51
CA LEU A 230 8.33 -41.01 4.36
C LEU A 230 8.34 -42.54 4.40
N SER A 231 8.83 -43.21 3.35
CA SER A 231 8.93 -44.67 3.37
C SER A 231 9.87 -45.20 4.48
N SER A 232 10.89 -44.40 4.81
CA SER A 232 11.81 -44.73 5.92
C SER A 232 11.16 -44.41 7.29
N LEU A 233 10.24 -43.44 7.37
CA LEU A 233 9.59 -43.03 8.61
C LEU A 233 8.34 -43.89 8.92
N TYR A 234 7.61 -44.29 7.88
CA TYR A 234 6.33 -45.05 7.97
C TYR A 234 6.36 -46.27 7.02
N PRO A 235 7.23 -47.26 7.24
CA PRO A 235 7.46 -48.34 6.27
C PRO A 235 6.24 -49.27 6.08
N ASP A 236 5.37 -49.36 7.07
CA ASP A 236 4.24 -50.30 7.07
C ASP A 236 2.93 -49.61 6.66
N ASP A 237 2.93 -48.32 6.37
CA ASP A 237 1.70 -47.58 6.02
C ASP A 237 1.39 -47.70 4.52
N PRO A 238 0.21 -48.23 4.13
CA PRO A 238 -0.13 -48.49 2.74
C PRO A 238 -0.30 -47.24 1.90
N HIS A 239 -0.57 -46.07 2.55
CA HIS A 239 -0.72 -44.78 1.88
C HIS A 239 0.61 -44.09 1.60
N VAL A 240 1.71 -44.60 2.17
CA VAL A 240 3.04 -44.02 1.99
C VAL A 240 3.73 -44.62 0.77
N LYS A 241 4.25 -43.76 -0.11
CA LYS A 241 5.13 -44.11 -1.22
C LYS A 241 6.23 -43.09 -1.34
N ASN A 242 7.47 -43.47 -1.03
CA ASN A 242 8.65 -42.62 -1.03
C ASN A 242 8.46 -41.35 -0.16
N TRP A 243 8.31 -40.21 -0.78
CA TRP A 243 8.19 -38.90 -0.09
C TRP A 243 6.76 -38.47 0.18
N PHE A 244 5.75 -39.27 -0.21
CA PHE A 244 4.34 -38.88 -0.24
C PHE A 244 3.47 -39.77 0.62
N TYR A 245 2.58 -39.17 1.39
CA TYR A 245 1.43 -39.81 2.01
C TYR A 245 0.18 -39.48 1.19
N TYR A 246 -0.39 -40.45 0.49
CA TYR A 246 -1.55 -40.26 -0.36
C TYR A 246 -2.83 -40.13 0.45
N LEU A 247 -3.63 -39.09 0.15
CA LEU A 247 -4.83 -38.75 0.92
C LEU A 247 -6.08 -39.50 0.46
N LYS A 248 -6.06 -40.03 -0.75
CA LYS A 248 -7.20 -40.80 -1.31
C LYS A 248 -7.39 -42.09 -0.54
N GLY A 249 -8.66 -42.39 -0.16
CA GLY A 249 -9.04 -43.58 0.62
C GLY A 249 -8.86 -43.40 2.13
N THR A 250 -8.31 -42.28 2.58
CA THR A 250 -8.23 -41.96 4.01
C THR A 250 -9.48 -41.18 4.47
N LYS A 251 -9.64 -40.97 5.77
CA LYS A 251 -10.70 -40.13 6.33
C LYS A 251 -10.51 -38.62 6.11
N PHE A 252 -9.50 -38.21 5.36
CA PHE A 252 -9.20 -36.79 5.15
C PHE A 252 -10.42 -36.01 4.59
N ALA A 253 -11.06 -36.53 3.52
CA ALA A 253 -12.24 -35.89 2.92
C ALA A 253 -13.37 -35.67 3.93
N GLU A 254 -13.68 -36.68 4.72
CA GLU A 254 -14.70 -36.61 5.78
C GLU A 254 -14.36 -35.55 6.82
N LYS A 255 -13.10 -35.51 7.28
CA LYS A 255 -12.63 -34.58 8.32
C LYS A 255 -12.68 -33.12 7.89
N ILE A 256 -12.41 -32.85 6.63
CA ILE A 256 -12.49 -31.47 6.09
C ILE A 256 -13.86 -31.16 5.46
N GLY A 257 -14.84 -32.07 5.55
CA GLY A 257 -16.20 -31.83 5.12
C GLY A 257 -16.41 -31.74 3.61
N VAL A 258 -15.58 -32.42 2.81
CA VAL A 258 -15.71 -32.45 1.35
C VAL A 258 -16.07 -33.83 0.84
N PRO A 259 -16.70 -33.95 -0.35
CA PRO A 259 -16.94 -35.26 -0.97
C PRO A 259 -15.62 -36.02 -1.21
N GLU A 260 -15.59 -37.31 -0.98
CA GLU A 260 -14.43 -38.18 -1.24
C GLU A 260 -13.95 -38.09 -2.70
N SER A 261 -14.86 -37.85 -3.65
CA SER A 261 -14.53 -37.61 -5.06
C SER A 261 -13.69 -36.33 -5.31
N SER A 262 -13.61 -35.43 -4.35
CA SER A 262 -12.79 -34.24 -4.43
C SER A 262 -11.32 -34.53 -4.11
N ILE A 263 -10.99 -35.65 -3.47
CA ILE A 263 -9.64 -36.07 -3.23
C ILE A 263 -9.18 -36.89 -4.44
N THR A 264 -8.26 -36.37 -5.22
CA THR A 264 -7.70 -37.05 -6.39
C THR A 264 -6.74 -38.16 -5.99
N ASP A 265 -6.55 -39.17 -6.87
CA ASP A 265 -5.69 -40.33 -6.56
C ASP A 265 -4.22 -39.94 -6.36
N ASP A 266 -3.83 -38.79 -6.89
CA ASP A 266 -2.47 -38.23 -6.85
C ASP A 266 -2.27 -37.16 -5.78
N MET A 267 -3.32 -36.83 -5.01
CA MET A 267 -3.21 -35.84 -3.92
C MET A 267 -2.48 -36.43 -2.73
N PHE A 268 -1.47 -35.71 -2.27
CA PHE A 268 -0.60 -36.18 -1.18
C PHE A 268 -0.37 -35.10 -0.11
N LEU A 269 0.05 -35.57 1.05
CA LEU A 269 0.68 -34.81 2.11
C LEU A 269 2.18 -35.16 2.14
N ALA A 270 3.04 -34.18 2.31
CA ALA A 270 4.49 -34.32 2.40
C ALA A 270 5.08 -33.32 3.39
N ILE A 271 6.32 -33.57 3.81
CA ILE A 271 7.07 -32.65 4.66
C ILE A 271 8.42 -32.35 4.02
N ARG A 272 8.79 -31.05 3.99
CA ARG A 272 10.09 -30.60 3.50
C ARG A 272 11.19 -30.98 4.46
N LYS A 273 12.32 -31.45 3.94
CA LYS A 273 13.51 -31.69 4.78
C LYS A 273 14.31 -30.40 4.96
N PRO A 274 15.09 -30.29 6.06
CA PRO A 274 15.90 -29.09 6.30
C PRO A 274 17.04 -28.93 5.29
N ILE A 275 16.93 -27.91 4.46
CA ILE A 275 17.92 -27.49 3.47
C ILE A 275 18.13 -25.99 3.57
N ALA A 276 19.20 -25.45 3.02
CA ALA A 276 19.36 -24.03 2.85
C ALA A 276 18.43 -23.52 1.73
N LEU A 277 17.70 -22.46 1.98
CA LEU A 277 16.75 -21.83 1.06
C LEU A 277 17.27 -20.47 0.60
N ALA A 278 16.58 -19.85 -0.35
CA ALA A 278 16.99 -18.54 -0.86
C ALA A 278 16.91 -17.44 0.21
N ASN A 279 15.90 -17.48 1.07
CA ASN A 279 15.66 -16.45 2.10
C ASN A 279 16.03 -16.90 3.51
N ASP A 280 16.14 -18.21 3.77
CA ASP A 280 16.36 -18.75 5.10
C ASP A 280 17.51 -19.77 5.12
N SER A 281 18.22 -19.80 6.24
CA SER A 281 19.31 -20.76 6.46
C SER A 281 18.79 -22.18 6.71
N LYS A 282 19.68 -23.18 6.57
CA LYS A 282 19.35 -24.55 6.92
C LYS A 282 18.98 -24.70 8.41
N GLU A 283 19.59 -23.92 9.27
CA GLU A 283 19.34 -23.91 10.72
C GLU A 283 17.92 -23.38 11.04
N GLU A 284 17.45 -22.37 10.32
CA GLU A 284 16.08 -21.85 10.46
C GLU A 284 15.07 -22.87 9.95
N MET A 285 15.33 -23.47 8.80
CA MET A 285 14.50 -24.55 8.27
C MET A 285 14.44 -25.74 9.21
N GLN A 286 15.57 -26.10 9.89
CA GLN A 286 15.62 -27.15 10.88
C GLN A 286 14.74 -26.86 12.09
N LYS A 287 14.77 -25.63 12.59
CA LYS A 287 13.90 -25.21 13.72
C LYS A 287 12.41 -25.36 13.38
N THR A 288 12.01 -24.92 12.18
CA THR A 288 10.64 -25.09 11.73
C THR A 288 10.27 -26.54 11.55
N TYR A 289 11.18 -27.34 10.97
CA TYR A 289 10.98 -28.77 10.82
C TYR A 289 10.80 -29.46 12.17
N ASP A 290 11.67 -29.19 13.15
CA ASP A 290 11.63 -29.82 14.49
C ASP A 290 10.34 -29.47 15.24
N LYS A 291 9.80 -28.26 14.98
CA LYS A 291 8.52 -27.80 15.53
C LYS A 291 7.32 -28.48 14.85
N ASP A 292 7.32 -28.55 13.53
CA ASP A 292 6.17 -28.96 12.74
C ASP A 292 6.12 -30.48 12.47
N PHE A 293 7.28 -31.20 12.56
CA PHE A 293 7.32 -32.63 12.37
C PHE A 293 6.43 -33.41 13.36
N PRO A 294 6.39 -33.12 14.67
CA PRO A 294 5.45 -33.76 15.59
C PRO A 294 3.97 -33.57 15.20
N VAL A 295 3.63 -32.41 14.63
CA VAL A 295 2.29 -32.13 14.11
C VAL A 295 1.99 -33.00 12.90
N PHE A 296 2.92 -33.05 11.95
CA PHE A 296 2.84 -33.90 10.78
C PHE A 296 2.67 -35.39 11.16
N ASP A 297 3.46 -35.87 12.11
CA ASP A 297 3.38 -37.24 12.61
C ASP A 297 2.02 -37.57 13.22
N ARG A 298 1.44 -36.66 14.03
CA ARG A 298 0.09 -36.82 14.57
C ARG A 298 -0.97 -36.89 13.48
N ILE A 299 -0.84 -36.05 12.42
CA ILE A 299 -1.75 -36.07 11.28
C ILE A 299 -1.71 -37.42 10.57
N ILE A 300 -0.50 -37.90 10.22
CA ILE A 300 -0.33 -39.22 9.56
C ILE A 300 -0.95 -40.31 10.40
N LYS A 301 -0.61 -40.40 11.68
CA LYS A 301 -1.14 -41.43 12.61
C LYS A 301 -2.67 -41.36 12.72
N SER A 302 -3.25 -40.17 12.71
CA SER A 302 -4.71 -40.00 12.76
C SER A 302 -5.39 -40.47 11.48
N LEU A 303 -4.78 -40.25 10.33
CA LEU A 303 -5.31 -40.70 9.04
C LEU A 303 -5.16 -42.21 8.87
N SER A 304 -4.03 -42.80 9.29
CA SER A 304 -3.77 -44.23 9.22
C SER A 304 -4.60 -45.04 10.24
N ALA A 305 -4.84 -44.52 11.44
CA ALA A 305 -5.67 -45.20 12.47
C ALA A 305 -7.18 -45.21 12.16
N GLY A 306 -7.57 -44.52 11.13
CA GLY A 306 -8.97 -44.39 10.72
C GLY A 306 -9.46 -45.47 9.75
N GLU A 307 -8.61 -46.41 9.34
CA GLU A 307 -8.98 -47.57 8.50
C GLU A 307 -9.74 -48.67 9.26
#